data_624273dbe6e37d45dae57aecf6212ea8
#
_entry.id   624273dbe6e37d45dae57aecf6212ea8
#
_cell.length_a   1.000
_cell.length_b   1.000
_cell.length_c   1.000
_cell.angle_alpha   90.00
_cell.angle_beta   90.00
_cell.angle_gamma   90.00
#
_symmetry.space_group_name_H-M   'P 1'
#
loop_
_entity.id
_entity.type
_entity.pdbx_description
1 polymer ?
#
loop_
_entity_poly.entity_id
_entity_poly.type
_entity_poly.pdbx_seq_one_letter_code
_entity_poly.pdbx_strand_id
1 'polypeptide(L)'
;PTILRRQRQMCIRDSLWGSLDGSILLWNLCLSIFMFFYLKYYKIENSNLDIKIFSFITIFFVGYTVFSSSPFAGCIELAIVGCNKSTLIPFQNTFMSDLGRGPNPLLQNHPLMAIHPPMLYIGYVGMTLPFVAATSRLFKRDQSDDWIEVAEKTTYVPWLFLTIGITLGAAWSYEVLGWGGYWAWDPVENVSFIPWLLATAFLHSSKIQKSSKTLLNWNYILVGLMFLSTIFGTFVTRSGVLISVHAFSNGNIGTYLLFGLTIFSLLFIFIGSKNIEYFSDSKKITNWFGKSGFFVLNNIILFSSALVIFIGTIFPLFYETIYDRQITIGRAYYDILVGPMLLVLLGL
;
A
#
# COMPACT_ATOMS: atom_id res chain seq x y z
N PRO A 1 0.23 -27.02 -30.04
CA PRO A 1 -0.17 -27.31 -28.66
C PRO A 1 0.53 -26.42 -27.65
N THR A 2 1.80 -26.04 -27.87
CA THR A 2 2.58 -25.19 -26.93
C THR A 2 2.15 -23.73 -26.91
N ILE A 3 1.74 -23.14 -28.02
CA ILE A 3 1.28 -21.74 -28.13
C ILE A 3 -0.06 -21.57 -27.42
N LEU A 4 -1.02 -22.48 -27.64
CA LEU A 4 -2.32 -22.46 -26.97
C LEU A 4 -2.21 -22.68 -25.45
N ARG A 5 -1.25 -23.50 -25.00
CA ARG A 5 -0.98 -23.71 -23.59
C ARG A 5 -0.35 -22.47 -22.93
N ARG A 6 0.57 -21.78 -23.63
CA ARG A 6 1.12 -20.49 -23.18
C ARG A 6 0.06 -19.39 -23.14
N GLN A 7 -0.81 -19.30 -24.15
CA GLN A 7 -1.92 -18.35 -24.16
C GLN A 7 -2.91 -18.58 -23.02
N ARG A 8 -3.29 -19.83 -22.71
CA ARG A 8 -4.16 -20.15 -21.56
C ARG A 8 -3.50 -19.82 -20.23
N GLN A 9 -2.22 -20.10 -20.04
CA GLN A 9 -1.50 -19.75 -18.84
C GLN A 9 -1.35 -18.23 -18.68
N MET A 10 -1.20 -17.49 -19.77
CA MET A 10 -1.20 -16.02 -19.76
C MET A 10 -2.56 -15.48 -19.36
N CYS A 11 -3.67 -16.00 -19.89
CA CYS A 11 -5.02 -15.53 -19.51
C CYS A 11 -5.31 -15.70 -18.01
N ILE A 12 -4.90 -16.81 -17.39
CA ILE A 12 -5.10 -17.02 -15.94
C ILE A 12 -4.26 -16.04 -15.13
N ARG A 13 -3.01 -15.84 -15.49
CA ARG A 13 -2.08 -14.90 -14.88
C ARG A 13 -2.59 -13.47 -14.97
N ASP A 14 -3.02 -13.08 -16.18
CA ASP A 14 -3.52 -11.74 -16.48
C ASP A 14 -4.84 -11.45 -15.78
N SER A 15 -5.66 -12.47 -15.52
CA SER A 15 -6.91 -12.33 -14.78
C SER A 15 -6.71 -12.12 -13.29
N LEU A 16 -5.66 -12.70 -12.69
CA LEU A 16 -5.45 -12.66 -11.23
C LEU A 16 -4.65 -11.44 -10.73
N TRP A 17 -3.64 -10.98 -11.48
CA TRP A 17 -2.85 -9.82 -11.05
C TRP A 17 -2.30 -8.96 -12.18
N GLY A 18 -2.35 -9.41 -13.42
CA GLY A 18 -1.92 -8.65 -14.59
C GLY A 18 -2.97 -7.66 -15.09
N SER A 19 -4.24 -7.88 -14.77
CA SER A 19 -5.32 -6.92 -15.03
C SER A 19 -5.60 -6.07 -13.79
N LEU A 20 -6.05 -4.84 -14.04
CA LEU A 20 -6.42 -3.91 -12.98
C LEU A 20 -7.51 -4.50 -12.08
N ASP A 21 -8.55 -5.06 -12.69
CA ASP A 21 -9.73 -5.61 -11.99
C ASP A 21 -9.42 -6.95 -11.32
N GLY A 22 -8.65 -7.83 -11.97
CA GLY A 22 -8.27 -9.12 -11.40
C GLY A 22 -7.37 -8.99 -10.18
N SER A 23 -6.51 -8.01 -10.15
CA SER A 23 -5.56 -7.81 -9.05
C SER A 23 -6.21 -7.48 -7.71
N ILE A 24 -7.46 -6.99 -7.68
CA ILE A 24 -8.20 -6.79 -6.43
C ILE A 24 -8.72 -8.12 -5.86
N LEU A 25 -8.91 -9.14 -6.67
CA LEU A 25 -9.18 -10.49 -6.16
C LEU A 25 -7.98 -11.03 -5.39
N LEU A 26 -6.77 -10.81 -5.91
CA LEU A 26 -5.54 -11.15 -5.17
C LEU A 26 -5.45 -10.37 -3.86
N TRP A 27 -5.83 -9.09 -3.84
CA TRP A 27 -5.90 -8.28 -2.62
C TRP A 27 -6.82 -8.92 -1.57
N ASN A 28 -8.05 -9.27 -1.96
CA ASN A 28 -9.02 -9.91 -1.07
C ASN A 28 -8.56 -11.30 -0.60
N LEU A 29 -7.90 -12.07 -1.46
CA LEU A 29 -7.30 -13.34 -1.09
C LEU A 29 -6.19 -13.15 -0.04
N CYS A 30 -5.28 -12.19 -0.24
CA CYS A 30 -4.24 -11.86 0.74
C CYS A 30 -4.84 -11.42 2.08
N LEU A 31 -5.88 -10.56 2.07
CA LEU A 31 -6.60 -10.16 3.28
C LEU A 31 -7.14 -11.39 4.03
N SER A 32 -7.80 -12.31 3.31
CA SER A 32 -8.39 -13.51 3.91
C SER A 32 -7.32 -14.44 4.51
N ILE A 33 -6.20 -14.61 3.81
CA ILE A 33 -5.05 -15.39 4.29
C ILE A 33 -4.44 -14.75 5.54
N PHE A 34 -4.22 -13.45 5.53
CA PHE A 34 -3.68 -12.72 6.67
C PHE A 34 -4.62 -12.77 7.88
N MET A 35 -5.92 -12.61 7.67
CA MET A 35 -6.92 -12.75 8.75
C MET A 35 -6.87 -14.14 9.37
N PHE A 36 -6.82 -15.19 8.54
CA PHE A 36 -6.71 -16.57 9.03
C PHE A 36 -5.48 -16.78 9.90
N PHE A 37 -4.30 -16.37 9.42
CA PHE A 37 -3.07 -16.52 10.18
C PHE A 37 -3.04 -15.64 11.43
N TYR A 38 -3.53 -14.41 11.33
CA TYR A 38 -3.62 -13.50 12.48
C TYR A 38 -4.45 -14.12 13.61
N LEU A 39 -5.64 -14.62 13.33
CA LEU A 39 -6.52 -15.24 14.31
C LEU A 39 -5.94 -16.55 14.88
N LYS A 40 -5.24 -17.32 14.06
CA LYS A 40 -4.64 -18.59 14.46
C LYS A 40 -3.44 -18.42 15.40
N TYR A 41 -2.56 -17.47 15.09
CA TYR A 41 -1.28 -17.33 15.82
C TYR A 41 -1.36 -16.36 17.00
N TYR A 42 -2.13 -15.30 16.85
CA TYR A 42 -2.32 -14.33 17.93
C TYR A 42 -3.61 -14.68 18.69
N LYS A 43 -3.62 -15.76 19.46
CA LYS A 43 -4.74 -16.20 20.34
C LYS A 43 -5.19 -15.07 21.26
N ILE A 44 -5.88 -14.08 20.71
CA ILE A 44 -6.31 -12.89 21.42
C ILE A 44 -7.58 -13.26 22.18
N GLU A 45 -7.49 -13.30 23.50
CA GLU A 45 -8.62 -13.44 24.42
C GLU A 45 -9.60 -12.31 24.20
N ASN A 46 -10.46 -12.18 23.42
CA ASN A 46 -11.34 -11.10 22.97
C ASN A 46 -11.09 -10.61 21.52
N SER A 47 -10.78 -11.52 20.60
CA SER A 47 -10.56 -11.23 19.18
C SER A 47 -11.77 -10.63 18.44
N ASN A 48 -12.93 -10.50 19.10
CA ASN A 48 -14.17 -10.02 18.48
C ASN A 48 -14.04 -8.64 17.82
N LEU A 49 -13.23 -7.73 18.39
CA LEU A 49 -13.06 -6.42 17.80
C LEU A 49 -12.03 -6.43 16.66
N ASP A 50 -10.96 -7.21 16.79
CA ASP A 50 -10.00 -7.44 15.69
C ASP A 50 -10.74 -7.99 14.47
N ILE A 51 -11.59 -8.99 14.67
CA ILE A 51 -12.43 -9.58 13.61
C ILE A 51 -13.34 -8.53 13.00
N LYS A 52 -14.02 -7.70 13.82
CA LYS A 52 -14.92 -6.65 13.31
C LYS A 52 -14.20 -5.61 12.47
N ILE A 53 -13.05 -5.11 12.94
CA ILE A 53 -12.26 -4.13 12.19
C ILE A 53 -11.70 -4.75 10.91
N PHE A 54 -11.18 -5.97 11.00
CA PHE A 54 -10.68 -6.70 9.83
C PHE A 54 -11.79 -6.95 8.80
N SER A 55 -12.97 -7.39 9.27
CA SER A 55 -14.15 -7.61 8.42
C SER A 55 -14.62 -6.31 7.78
N PHE A 56 -14.60 -5.19 8.49
CA PHE A 56 -14.94 -3.88 7.94
C PHE A 56 -14.02 -3.50 6.77
N ILE A 57 -12.70 -3.70 6.94
CA ILE A 57 -11.72 -3.47 5.87
C ILE A 57 -11.97 -4.44 4.69
N THR A 58 -12.24 -5.71 4.98
CA THR A 58 -12.51 -6.71 3.94
C THR A 58 -13.80 -6.38 3.18
N ILE A 59 -14.87 -6.00 3.87
CA ILE A 59 -16.15 -5.57 3.25
C ILE A 59 -15.92 -4.36 2.34
N PHE A 60 -15.09 -3.41 2.75
CA PHE A 60 -14.72 -2.29 1.90
C PHE A 60 -14.05 -2.76 0.59
N PHE A 61 -13.06 -3.64 0.65
CA PHE A 61 -12.38 -4.12 -0.56
C PHE A 61 -13.21 -5.08 -1.40
N VAL A 62 -14.10 -5.88 -0.78
CA VAL A 62 -15.09 -6.67 -1.51
C VAL A 62 -16.08 -5.74 -2.22
N GLY A 63 -16.58 -4.71 -1.53
CA GLY A 63 -17.42 -3.68 -2.15
C GLY A 63 -16.71 -2.98 -3.32
N TYR A 64 -15.44 -2.66 -3.16
CA TYR A 64 -14.62 -2.13 -4.25
C TYR A 64 -14.60 -3.07 -5.47
N THR A 65 -14.41 -4.37 -5.24
CA THR A 65 -14.44 -5.39 -6.31
C THR A 65 -15.79 -5.44 -7.03
N VAL A 66 -16.89 -5.32 -6.27
CA VAL A 66 -18.24 -5.43 -6.85
C VAL A 66 -18.68 -4.15 -7.57
N PHE A 67 -18.42 -2.98 -6.97
CA PHE A 67 -19.01 -1.72 -7.44
C PHE A 67 -18.09 -0.89 -8.34
N SER A 68 -16.78 -1.04 -8.23
CA SER A 68 -15.84 -0.18 -8.93
C SER A 68 -14.86 -0.90 -9.85
N SER A 69 -14.51 -2.14 -9.57
CA SER A 69 -13.46 -2.87 -10.29
C SER A 69 -13.84 -4.35 -10.41
N SER A 70 -14.98 -4.62 -11.06
CA SER A 70 -15.49 -5.98 -11.18
C SER A 70 -14.81 -6.74 -12.32
N PRO A 71 -13.99 -7.75 -12.04
CA PRO A 71 -13.40 -8.59 -13.07
C PRO A 71 -14.44 -9.49 -13.76
N PHE A 72 -15.66 -9.51 -13.26
CA PHE A 72 -16.78 -10.29 -13.81
C PHE A 72 -17.77 -9.41 -14.58
N ALA A 73 -17.49 -8.10 -14.71
CA ALA A 73 -18.31 -7.20 -15.50
C ALA A 73 -18.20 -7.60 -16.98
N GLY A 74 -19.33 -7.88 -17.58
CA GLY A 74 -19.40 -8.18 -19.00
C GLY A 74 -19.83 -6.99 -19.83
N CYS A 75 -19.54 -6.99 -21.11
CA CYS A 75 -19.96 -5.96 -22.04
C CYS A 75 -21.35 -6.27 -22.61
N ILE A 76 -22.30 -5.33 -22.41
CA ILE A 76 -23.67 -5.46 -22.97
C ILE A 76 -23.72 -4.81 -24.36
N GLU A 77 -22.96 -3.73 -24.58
CA GLU A 77 -22.95 -2.97 -25.81
C GLU A 77 -21.52 -2.66 -26.23
N LEU A 78 -21.13 -3.14 -27.41
CA LEU A 78 -19.81 -2.91 -27.97
C LEU A 78 -19.70 -1.53 -28.60
N ALA A 79 -18.61 -0.81 -28.28
CA ALA A 79 -18.19 0.38 -29.00
C ALA A 79 -17.20 0.01 -30.10
N ILE A 80 -16.88 0.96 -31.00
CA ILE A 80 -15.86 0.78 -32.06
C ILE A 80 -14.51 0.39 -31.44
N VAL A 81 -14.21 0.90 -30.24
CA VAL A 81 -13.03 0.53 -29.46
C VAL A 81 -13.45 0.27 -28.01
N GLY A 82 -13.56 -1.01 -27.62
CA GLY A 82 -13.87 -1.40 -26.25
C GLY A 82 -15.36 -1.64 -25.98
N CYS A 83 -15.81 -1.41 -24.74
CA CYS A 83 -17.17 -1.63 -24.28
C CYS A 83 -17.85 -0.29 -24.00
N ASN A 84 -19.00 -0.06 -24.59
CA ASN A 84 -19.78 1.17 -24.38
C ASN A 84 -20.65 1.07 -23.11
N LYS A 85 -21.15 -0.12 -22.81
CA LYS A 85 -21.97 -0.38 -21.62
C LYS A 85 -21.62 -1.71 -20.98
N SER A 86 -21.23 -1.67 -19.73
CA SER A 86 -20.93 -2.85 -18.93
C SER A 86 -22.07 -3.22 -17.98
N THR A 87 -22.15 -4.50 -17.58
CA THR A 87 -23.07 -4.97 -16.53
C THR A 87 -22.28 -5.39 -15.29
N LEU A 88 -22.81 -5.05 -14.12
CA LEU A 88 -22.29 -5.52 -12.84
C LEU A 88 -22.81 -6.91 -12.48
N ILE A 89 -23.77 -7.46 -13.24
CA ILE A 89 -24.32 -8.80 -12.96
C ILE A 89 -23.36 -9.84 -13.54
N PRO A 90 -22.72 -10.66 -12.69
CA PRO A 90 -21.82 -11.71 -13.17
C PRO A 90 -22.59 -12.71 -14.04
N PHE A 91 -21.92 -13.23 -15.07
CA PHE A 91 -22.43 -14.30 -15.93
C PHE A 91 -23.72 -13.96 -16.73
N GLN A 92 -24.09 -12.67 -16.82
CA GLN A 92 -25.12 -12.26 -17.76
C GLN A 92 -24.65 -12.48 -19.21
N ASN A 93 -25.55 -12.82 -20.13
CA ASN A 93 -25.24 -12.95 -21.56
C ASN A 93 -24.62 -11.66 -22.09
N THR A 94 -23.32 -11.66 -22.25
CA THR A 94 -22.50 -10.54 -22.68
C THR A 94 -21.68 -10.92 -23.87
N PHE A 95 -21.41 -9.95 -24.72
CA PHE A 95 -20.45 -10.15 -25.81
C PHE A 95 -19.06 -10.37 -25.21
N MET A 96 -18.54 -11.57 -25.35
CA MET A 96 -17.13 -11.82 -25.11
C MET A 96 -16.36 -11.41 -26.36
N SER A 97 -15.49 -10.41 -26.24
CA SER A 97 -14.55 -10.12 -27.31
C SER A 97 -13.51 -11.24 -27.34
N ASP A 98 -13.50 -12.04 -28.39
CA ASP A 98 -12.44 -13.06 -28.64
C ASP A 98 -11.06 -12.40 -28.81
N LEU A 99 -11.01 -11.09 -28.97
CA LEU A 99 -9.83 -10.26 -29.16
C LEU A 99 -9.62 -9.33 -27.97
N GLY A 100 -9.48 -9.87 -26.76
CA GLY A 100 -8.97 -9.10 -25.62
C GLY A 100 -7.62 -8.47 -25.99
N ARG A 101 -7.37 -7.22 -25.58
CA ARG A 101 -6.11 -6.50 -25.87
C ARG A 101 -4.87 -7.24 -25.40
N GLY A 102 -4.98 -8.20 -24.52
CA GLY A 102 -3.85 -8.83 -23.86
C GLY A 102 -3.02 -7.83 -23.04
N PRO A 103 -2.12 -8.31 -22.20
CA PRO A 103 -1.18 -7.44 -21.49
C PRO A 103 -0.17 -6.80 -22.45
N ASN A 104 0.40 -5.67 -22.04
CA ASN A 104 1.44 -4.98 -22.80
C ASN A 104 2.58 -5.96 -23.16
N PRO A 105 2.96 -6.08 -24.44
CA PRO A 105 4.01 -7.02 -24.89
C PRO A 105 5.35 -6.85 -24.16
N LEU A 106 5.71 -5.62 -23.76
CA LEU A 106 6.92 -5.34 -22.99
C LEU A 106 6.90 -5.98 -21.60
N LEU A 107 5.72 -6.18 -21.04
CA LEU A 107 5.54 -6.74 -19.70
C LEU A 107 5.36 -8.27 -19.74
N GLN A 108 4.74 -8.80 -20.81
CA GLN A 108 4.26 -10.20 -20.89
C GLN A 108 5.34 -11.25 -20.77
N ASN A 109 6.51 -11.00 -21.34
CA ASN A 109 7.53 -12.03 -21.55
C ASN A 109 8.61 -12.05 -20.44
N HIS A 110 8.52 -11.17 -19.44
CA HIS A 110 9.50 -11.10 -18.38
C HIS A 110 9.10 -11.96 -17.17
N PRO A 111 10.00 -12.80 -16.61
CA PRO A 111 9.68 -13.65 -15.45
C PRO A 111 9.22 -12.85 -14.23
N LEU A 112 9.77 -11.66 -14.02
CA LEU A 112 9.43 -10.79 -12.87
C LEU A 112 7.98 -10.30 -12.91
N MET A 113 7.32 -10.26 -14.06
CA MET A 113 5.89 -10.00 -14.14
C MET A 113 5.05 -11.00 -13.33
N ALA A 114 5.52 -12.24 -13.22
CA ALA A 114 4.80 -13.25 -12.44
C ALA A 114 5.06 -13.14 -10.93
N ILE A 115 6.24 -12.65 -10.53
CA ILE A 115 6.71 -12.72 -9.16
C ILE A 115 6.57 -11.35 -8.44
N HIS A 116 7.01 -10.25 -9.09
CA HIS A 116 7.06 -8.93 -8.47
C HIS A 116 5.68 -8.43 -7.96
N PRO A 117 4.58 -8.43 -8.75
CA PRO A 117 3.31 -7.91 -8.26
C PRO A 117 2.76 -8.66 -7.04
N PRO A 118 2.74 -10.01 -6.98
CA PRO A 118 2.33 -10.72 -5.78
C PRO A 118 3.14 -10.36 -4.53
N MET A 119 4.45 -10.13 -4.65
CA MET A 119 5.28 -9.70 -3.51
C MET A 119 4.83 -8.34 -3.00
N LEU A 120 4.58 -7.37 -3.88
CA LEU A 120 4.05 -6.06 -3.50
C LEU A 120 2.67 -6.19 -2.83
N TYR A 121 1.76 -7.01 -3.37
CA TYR A 121 0.43 -7.22 -2.79
C TYR A 121 0.50 -7.78 -1.37
N ILE A 122 1.34 -8.78 -1.12
CA ILE A 122 1.54 -9.32 0.23
C ILE A 122 2.06 -8.21 1.16
N GLY A 123 3.00 -7.40 0.70
CA GLY A 123 3.52 -6.27 1.46
C GLY A 123 2.46 -5.22 1.78
N TYR A 124 1.75 -4.74 0.78
CA TYR A 124 0.71 -3.72 0.92
C TYR A 124 -0.44 -4.17 1.83
N VAL A 125 -1.03 -5.30 1.48
CA VAL A 125 -2.19 -5.84 2.21
C VAL A 125 -1.82 -6.21 3.64
N GLY A 126 -0.60 -6.70 3.86
CA GLY A 126 -0.11 -7.07 5.17
C GLY A 126 -0.01 -5.92 6.15
N MET A 127 0.12 -4.66 5.70
CA MET A 127 0.09 -3.48 6.57
C MET A 127 -1.27 -3.29 7.27
N THR A 128 -2.29 -4.01 6.86
CA THR A 128 -3.58 -4.09 7.59
C THR A 128 -3.42 -4.72 8.98
N LEU A 129 -2.49 -5.67 9.14
CA LEU A 129 -2.32 -6.39 10.40
C LEU A 129 -1.90 -5.51 11.58
N PRO A 130 -0.80 -4.73 11.48
CA PRO A 130 -0.42 -3.82 12.56
C PRO A 130 -1.48 -2.75 12.82
N PHE A 131 -2.18 -2.28 11.78
CA PHE A 131 -3.28 -1.33 11.92
C PHE A 131 -4.45 -1.92 12.73
N VAL A 132 -4.89 -3.14 12.44
CA VAL A 132 -5.93 -3.83 13.20
C VAL A 132 -5.48 -4.06 14.64
N ALA A 133 -4.24 -4.50 14.85
CA ALA A 133 -3.69 -4.73 16.18
C ALA A 133 -3.69 -3.47 17.06
N ALA A 134 -3.31 -2.33 16.53
CA ALA A 134 -3.30 -1.07 17.25
C ALA A 134 -4.73 -0.53 17.49
N THR A 135 -5.53 -0.46 16.42
CA THR A 135 -6.86 0.17 16.48
C THR A 135 -7.84 -0.61 17.35
N SER A 136 -7.81 -1.94 17.34
CA SER A 136 -8.71 -2.76 18.14
C SER A 136 -8.47 -2.60 19.64
N ARG A 137 -7.21 -2.57 20.07
CA ARG A 137 -6.86 -2.41 21.50
C ARG A 137 -7.12 -1.00 21.99
N LEU A 138 -6.70 -0.01 21.24
CA LEU A 138 -6.92 1.39 21.59
C LEU A 138 -8.41 1.78 21.55
N PHE A 139 -9.20 1.17 20.68
CA PHE A 139 -10.65 1.36 20.68
C PHE A 139 -11.31 0.90 22.00
N LYS A 140 -10.80 -0.20 22.59
CA LYS A 140 -11.24 -0.70 23.90
C LYS A 140 -10.69 0.10 25.06
N ARG A 141 -9.84 1.10 24.82
CA ARG A 141 -9.05 1.80 25.84
C ARG A 141 -8.19 0.85 26.67
N ASP A 142 -7.72 -0.21 26.04
CA ASP A 142 -6.74 -1.09 26.63
C ASP A 142 -5.39 -0.37 26.67
N GLN A 143 -5.01 0.06 27.87
CA GLN A 143 -3.77 0.81 28.11
C GLN A 143 -2.55 -0.12 28.27
N SER A 144 -2.69 -1.41 27.95
CA SER A 144 -1.53 -2.30 27.84
C SER A 144 -0.72 -1.95 26.58
N ASP A 145 0.61 -2.01 26.69
CA ASP A 145 1.50 -1.82 25.53
C ASP A 145 1.53 -3.05 24.60
N ASP A 146 0.67 -4.04 24.83
CA ASP A 146 0.65 -5.33 24.10
C ASP A 146 0.39 -5.15 22.60
N TRP A 147 -0.35 -4.10 22.23
CA TRP A 147 -0.59 -3.80 20.81
C TRP A 147 0.70 -3.52 20.03
N ILE A 148 1.71 -2.94 20.69
CA ILE A 148 3.01 -2.64 20.05
C ILE A 148 3.75 -3.94 19.72
N GLU A 149 3.70 -4.92 20.61
CA GLU A 149 4.35 -6.22 20.37
C GLU A 149 3.66 -6.96 19.22
N VAL A 150 2.34 -6.99 19.19
CA VAL A 150 1.58 -7.62 18.10
C VAL A 150 1.78 -6.86 16.79
N ALA A 151 1.70 -5.53 16.80
CA ALA A 151 1.93 -4.71 15.62
C ALA A 151 3.35 -4.89 15.07
N GLU A 152 4.37 -4.93 15.94
CA GLU A 152 5.76 -5.20 15.51
C GLU A 152 5.89 -6.56 14.85
N LYS A 153 5.42 -7.63 15.51
CA LYS A 153 5.52 -8.99 14.97
C LYS A 153 4.79 -9.13 13.62
N THR A 154 3.65 -8.47 13.49
CA THR A 154 2.85 -8.51 12.27
C THR A 154 3.39 -7.62 11.15
N THR A 155 4.30 -6.68 11.45
CA THR A 155 4.94 -5.81 10.46
C THR A 155 6.10 -6.49 9.72
N TYR A 156 6.78 -7.47 10.32
CA TYR A 156 7.97 -8.09 9.70
C TYR A 156 7.68 -8.74 8.36
N VAL A 157 6.60 -9.49 8.25
CA VAL A 157 6.25 -10.18 6.99
C VAL A 157 5.93 -9.18 5.87
N PRO A 158 5.00 -8.23 6.03
CA PRO A 158 4.73 -7.24 4.99
C PRO A 158 5.94 -6.37 4.64
N TRP A 159 6.75 -5.99 5.64
CA TRP A 159 7.98 -5.24 5.40
C TRP A 159 8.98 -6.02 4.53
N LEU A 160 9.18 -7.32 4.83
CA LEU A 160 10.05 -8.21 4.04
C LEU A 160 9.54 -8.33 2.59
N PHE A 161 8.24 -8.56 2.42
CA PHE A 161 7.66 -8.73 1.09
C PHE A 161 7.66 -7.41 0.28
N LEU A 162 7.50 -6.25 0.94
CA LEU A 162 7.73 -4.95 0.30
C LEU A 162 9.18 -4.79 -0.14
N THR A 163 10.14 -5.15 0.70
CA THR A 163 11.56 -5.10 0.37
C THR A 163 11.86 -5.94 -0.88
N ILE A 164 11.40 -7.18 -0.89
CA ILE A 164 11.55 -8.07 -2.06
C ILE A 164 10.84 -7.49 -3.28
N GLY A 165 9.60 -7.05 -3.12
CA GLY A 165 8.81 -6.48 -4.22
C GLY A 165 9.45 -5.25 -4.83
N ILE A 166 9.87 -4.27 -4.03
CA ILE A 166 10.55 -3.05 -4.49
C ILE A 166 11.86 -3.40 -5.21
N THR A 167 12.67 -4.29 -4.63
CA THR A 167 13.97 -4.70 -5.23
C THR A 167 13.76 -5.41 -6.58
N LEU A 168 12.79 -6.32 -6.66
CA LEU A 168 12.46 -7.01 -7.92
C LEU A 168 11.91 -6.04 -8.97
N GLY A 169 11.11 -5.06 -8.55
CA GLY A 169 10.61 -3.99 -9.43
C GLY A 169 11.73 -3.13 -9.98
N ALA A 170 12.69 -2.75 -9.13
CA ALA A 170 13.87 -1.99 -9.54
C ALA A 170 14.73 -2.77 -10.56
N ALA A 171 14.95 -4.06 -10.34
CA ALA A 171 15.66 -4.92 -11.28
C ALA A 171 14.90 -5.03 -12.62
N TRP A 172 13.58 -5.23 -12.55
CA TRP A 172 12.73 -5.32 -13.74
C TRP A 172 12.71 -4.02 -14.55
N SER A 173 12.59 -2.88 -13.86
CA SER A 173 12.66 -1.55 -14.46
C SER A 173 13.96 -1.34 -15.23
N TYR A 174 15.10 -1.75 -14.66
CA TYR A 174 16.41 -1.66 -15.30
C TYR A 174 16.49 -2.48 -16.60
N GLU A 175 15.90 -3.67 -16.61
CA GLU A 175 15.95 -4.57 -17.77
C GLU A 175 14.99 -4.17 -18.90
N VAL A 176 13.81 -3.60 -18.57
CA VAL A 176 12.70 -3.43 -19.52
C VAL A 176 12.50 -1.96 -19.91
N LEU A 177 12.74 -1.03 -19.00
CA LEU A 177 12.45 0.38 -19.23
C LEU A 177 13.71 1.14 -19.67
N GLY A 178 13.57 1.97 -20.69
CA GLY A 178 14.70 2.61 -21.37
C GLY A 178 15.36 3.79 -20.64
N TRP A 179 15.04 4.08 -19.38
CA TRP A 179 15.66 5.20 -18.65
C TRP A 179 17.03 4.90 -18.04
N GLY A 180 17.53 3.68 -18.19
CA GLY A 180 18.90 3.31 -17.82
C GLY A 180 19.20 3.26 -16.32
N GLY A 181 18.20 3.05 -15.47
CA GLY A 181 18.38 3.02 -14.02
C GLY A 181 17.41 2.08 -13.30
N TYR A 182 17.74 1.75 -12.05
CA TYR A 182 16.92 0.92 -11.18
C TYR A 182 15.73 1.68 -10.55
N TRP A 183 15.78 3.04 -10.57
CA TRP A 183 14.80 3.89 -9.89
C TRP A 183 14.65 5.23 -10.63
N ALA A 184 13.43 5.58 -10.96
CA ALA A 184 13.13 6.81 -11.71
C ALA A 184 12.39 7.88 -10.89
N TRP A 185 12.02 7.59 -9.64
CA TRP A 185 11.09 8.39 -8.84
C TRP A 185 9.72 8.56 -9.51
N ASP A 186 9.29 7.53 -10.25
CA ASP A 186 7.93 7.47 -10.79
C ASP A 186 6.91 7.49 -9.64
N PRO A 187 5.72 8.12 -9.81
CA PRO A 187 4.70 8.17 -8.75
C PRO A 187 4.35 6.82 -8.14
N VAL A 188 4.34 5.73 -8.92
CA VAL A 188 4.03 4.38 -8.43
C VAL A 188 5.21 3.78 -7.64
N GLU A 189 6.44 4.03 -8.06
CA GLU A 189 7.63 3.69 -7.29
C GLU A 189 7.61 4.42 -5.94
N ASN A 190 7.36 5.72 -5.95
CA ASN A 190 7.30 6.58 -4.77
C ASN A 190 6.30 6.07 -3.74
N VAL A 191 5.05 5.78 -4.16
CA VAL A 191 4.02 5.31 -3.23
C VAL A 191 4.26 3.89 -2.72
N SER A 192 5.10 3.10 -3.38
CA SER A 192 5.54 1.81 -2.85
C SER A 192 6.61 1.96 -1.77
N PHE A 193 7.43 2.98 -1.88
CA PHE A 193 8.54 3.24 -0.96
C PHE A 193 8.10 3.90 0.35
N ILE A 194 7.04 4.74 0.32
CA ILE A 194 6.51 5.42 1.51
C ILE A 194 6.13 4.42 2.62
N PRO A 195 5.26 3.40 2.42
CA PRO A 195 4.92 2.46 3.48
C PRO A 195 6.12 1.64 3.97
N TRP A 196 7.11 1.37 3.11
CA TRP A 196 8.35 0.71 3.50
C TRP A 196 9.20 1.56 4.45
N LEU A 197 9.36 2.86 4.17
CA LEU A 197 10.07 3.82 5.04
C LEU A 197 9.38 3.94 6.41
N LEU A 198 8.06 4.09 6.42
CA LEU A 198 7.25 4.19 7.63
C LEU A 198 7.31 2.89 8.46
N ALA A 199 7.27 1.73 7.82
CA ALA A 199 7.39 0.44 8.48
C ALA A 199 8.80 0.24 9.08
N THR A 200 9.85 0.66 8.37
CA THR A 200 11.23 0.65 8.89
C THR A 200 11.35 1.55 10.12
N ALA A 201 10.78 2.76 10.07
CA ALA A 201 10.74 3.68 11.21
C ALA A 201 9.99 3.04 12.40
N PHE A 202 8.83 2.41 12.16
CA PHE A 202 8.07 1.73 13.19
C PHE A 202 8.83 0.57 13.82
N LEU A 203 9.46 -0.29 13.03
CA LEU A 203 10.25 -1.42 13.55
C LEU A 203 11.42 -0.96 14.43
N HIS A 204 12.02 0.20 14.14
CA HIS A 204 13.05 0.79 15.00
C HIS A 204 12.45 1.43 16.27
N SER A 205 11.38 2.21 16.15
CA SER A 205 10.79 2.91 17.30
C SER A 205 10.06 1.96 18.27
N SER A 206 9.51 0.84 17.78
CA SER A 206 8.90 -0.19 18.63
C SER A 206 9.90 -0.82 19.60
N LYS A 207 11.17 -1.01 19.17
CA LYS A 207 12.24 -1.50 20.04
C LYS A 207 12.53 -0.54 21.20
N ILE A 208 12.53 0.77 20.91
CA ILE A 208 12.72 1.79 21.95
C ILE A 208 11.52 1.83 22.88
N GLN A 209 10.31 1.78 22.35
CA GLN A 209 9.11 1.75 23.18
C GLN A 209 9.14 0.59 24.17
N LYS A 210 9.52 -0.59 23.74
CA LYS A 210 9.62 -1.76 24.62
C LYS A 210 10.65 -1.60 25.73
N SER A 211 11.77 -0.92 25.47
CA SER A 211 12.87 -0.76 26.43
C SER A 211 12.69 0.45 27.33
N SER A 212 12.25 1.58 26.82
CA SER A 212 12.23 2.87 27.53
C SER A 212 10.84 3.43 27.79
N LYS A 213 9.78 2.82 27.24
CA LYS A 213 8.39 3.31 27.35
C LYS A 213 8.21 4.76 26.80
N THR A 214 9.00 5.08 25.76
CA THR A 214 8.92 6.35 25.05
C THR A 214 8.33 6.14 23.66
N LEU A 215 7.92 7.18 22.94
CA LEU A 215 7.45 7.14 21.54
C LEU A 215 6.09 6.43 21.32
N LEU A 216 5.25 6.30 22.35
CA LEU A 216 3.97 5.60 22.25
C LEU A 216 3.05 6.24 21.18
N ASN A 217 2.86 7.55 21.24
CA ASN A 217 2.08 8.30 20.26
C ASN A 217 2.70 8.21 18.85
N TRP A 218 4.02 8.31 18.78
CA TRP A 218 4.77 8.19 17.52
C TRP A 218 4.53 6.84 16.85
N ASN A 219 4.62 5.75 17.60
CA ASN A 219 4.35 4.41 17.10
C ASN A 219 2.93 4.25 16.58
N TYR A 220 1.94 4.85 17.27
CA TYR A 220 0.56 4.86 16.80
C TYR A 220 0.43 5.58 15.45
N ILE A 221 1.03 6.77 15.33
CA ILE A 221 1.03 7.55 14.08
C ILE A 221 1.66 6.75 12.94
N LEU A 222 2.81 6.12 13.17
CA LEU A 222 3.50 5.32 12.15
C LEU A 222 2.65 4.14 11.67
N VAL A 223 2.01 3.41 12.59
CA VAL A 223 1.14 2.28 12.25
C VAL A 223 -0.06 2.72 11.39
N GLY A 224 -0.68 3.84 11.76
CA GLY A 224 -1.76 4.42 10.96
C GLY A 224 -1.32 4.82 9.56
N LEU A 225 -0.21 5.55 9.48
CA LEU A 225 0.33 6.04 8.21
C LEU A 225 0.83 4.90 7.30
N MET A 226 1.40 3.81 7.85
CA MET A 226 1.75 2.62 7.07
C MET A 226 0.53 2.09 6.31
N PHE A 227 -0.58 1.87 7.00
CA PHE A 227 -1.82 1.37 6.39
C PHE A 227 -2.44 2.39 5.42
N LEU A 228 -2.58 3.65 5.83
CA LEU A 228 -3.18 4.69 5.00
C LEU A 228 -2.37 4.94 3.73
N SER A 229 -1.04 4.85 3.80
CA SER A 229 -0.17 5.00 2.62
C SER A 229 -0.34 3.86 1.62
N THR A 230 -0.70 2.65 2.03
CA THR A 230 -1.01 1.56 1.09
C THR A 230 -2.32 1.79 0.33
N ILE A 231 -3.34 2.35 0.99
CA ILE A 231 -4.59 2.76 0.33
C ILE A 231 -4.33 3.92 -0.63
N PHE A 232 -3.56 4.92 -0.18
CA PHE A 232 -3.14 6.04 -1.03
C PHE A 232 -2.33 5.54 -2.25
N GLY A 233 -1.39 4.62 -2.06
CA GLY A 233 -0.64 4.01 -3.16
C GLY A 233 -1.54 3.27 -4.15
N THR A 234 -2.53 2.55 -3.65
CA THR A 234 -3.55 1.88 -4.49
C THR A 234 -4.40 2.89 -5.26
N PHE A 235 -4.72 4.03 -4.63
CA PHE A 235 -5.39 5.14 -5.32
C PHE A 235 -4.53 5.69 -6.45
N VAL A 236 -3.27 6.01 -6.22
CA VAL A 236 -2.36 6.56 -7.25
C VAL A 236 -2.21 5.59 -8.42
N THR A 237 -2.02 4.31 -8.16
CA THR A 237 -1.82 3.30 -9.22
C THR A 237 -3.06 3.02 -10.05
N ARG A 238 -4.27 3.24 -9.50
CA ARG A 238 -5.53 2.81 -10.13
C ARG A 238 -6.42 3.94 -10.61
N SER A 239 -6.22 5.16 -10.11
CA SER A 239 -7.07 6.30 -10.51
C SER A 239 -6.69 6.91 -11.85
N GLY A 240 -5.45 6.72 -12.31
CA GLY A 240 -4.93 7.40 -13.50
C GLY A 240 -4.79 8.91 -13.34
N VAL A 241 -4.89 9.45 -12.12
CA VAL A 241 -4.78 10.90 -11.84
C VAL A 241 -3.35 11.42 -11.95
N LEU A 242 -2.35 10.55 -11.89
CA LEU A 242 -0.95 10.92 -12.10
C LEU A 242 -0.40 10.25 -13.35
N ILE A 243 0.41 10.99 -14.10
CA ILE A 243 1.13 10.45 -15.25
C ILE A 243 2.22 9.51 -14.73
N SER A 244 2.09 8.22 -15.04
CA SER A 244 3.03 7.19 -14.67
C SER A 244 3.09 6.11 -15.73
N VAL A 245 4.27 5.55 -15.96
CA VAL A 245 4.44 4.36 -16.83
C VAL A 245 3.79 3.11 -16.25
N HIS A 246 3.45 3.15 -14.95
CA HIS A 246 2.78 2.08 -14.21
C HIS A 246 1.27 2.33 -14.00
N ALA A 247 0.73 3.45 -14.50
CA ALA A 247 -0.71 3.73 -14.42
C ALA A 247 -1.44 3.06 -15.58
N PHE A 248 -2.33 2.13 -15.27
CA PHE A 248 -3.01 1.29 -16.28
C PHE A 248 -4.52 1.60 -16.40
N SER A 249 -5.01 2.67 -15.79
CA SER A 249 -6.45 2.96 -15.68
C SER A 249 -6.79 4.38 -16.09
N ASN A 250 -7.95 4.51 -16.76
CA ASN A 250 -8.61 5.76 -17.08
C ASN A 250 -10.08 5.66 -16.61
N GLY A 251 -10.35 5.64 -15.32
CA GLY A 251 -11.73 5.45 -14.85
C GLY A 251 -12.04 6.05 -13.49
N ASN A 252 -13.33 6.12 -13.13
CA ASN A 252 -13.86 6.64 -11.85
C ASN A 252 -13.50 5.76 -10.62
N ILE A 253 -12.58 4.82 -10.77
CA ILE A 253 -12.12 3.88 -9.75
C ILE A 253 -11.49 4.60 -8.55
N GLY A 254 -10.83 5.74 -8.80
CA GLY A 254 -10.16 6.54 -7.78
C GLY A 254 -11.09 7.06 -6.68
N THR A 255 -12.32 7.45 -7.01
CA THR A 255 -13.27 8.03 -6.06
C THR A 255 -13.60 7.08 -4.91
N TYR A 256 -13.77 5.79 -5.21
CA TYR A 256 -14.05 4.78 -4.19
C TYR A 256 -12.88 4.63 -3.19
N LEU A 257 -11.65 4.63 -3.70
CA LEU A 257 -10.44 4.52 -2.87
C LEU A 257 -10.22 5.79 -2.04
N LEU A 258 -10.51 6.98 -2.56
CA LEU A 258 -10.50 8.23 -1.78
C LEU A 258 -11.53 8.21 -0.65
N PHE A 259 -12.72 7.69 -0.91
CA PHE A 259 -13.75 7.49 0.13
C PHE A 259 -13.23 6.56 1.23
N GLY A 260 -12.60 5.43 0.86
CA GLY A 260 -11.96 4.53 1.81
C GLY A 260 -10.85 5.20 2.61
N LEU A 261 -9.94 5.92 1.93
CA LEU A 261 -8.87 6.67 2.59
C LEU A 261 -9.44 7.66 3.62
N THR A 262 -10.51 8.37 3.27
CA THR A 262 -11.19 9.31 4.18
C THR A 262 -11.77 8.59 5.40
N ILE A 263 -12.54 7.51 5.20
CA ILE A 263 -13.16 6.75 6.30
C ILE A 263 -12.10 6.20 7.26
N PHE A 264 -11.07 5.54 6.73
CA PHE A 264 -10.03 4.95 7.57
C PHE A 264 -9.19 6.02 8.28
N SER A 265 -8.95 7.17 7.66
CA SER A 265 -8.29 8.30 8.29
C SER A 265 -9.12 8.87 9.44
N LEU A 266 -10.43 9.05 9.24
CA LEU A 266 -11.33 9.54 10.28
C LEU A 266 -11.43 8.55 11.44
N LEU A 267 -11.52 7.25 11.16
CA LEU A 267 -11.51 6.20 12.19
C LEU A 267 -10.20 6.25 12.99
N PHE A 268 -9.07 6.36 12.31
CA PHE A 268 -7.75 6.44 12.94
C PHE A 268 -7.63 7.67 13.83
N ILE A 269 -8.00 8.86 13.34
CA ILE A 269 -7.98 10.11 14.10
C ILE A 269 -8.93 10.03 15.31
N PHE A 270 -10.14 9.48 15.13
CA PHE A 270 -11.12 9.30 16.21
C PHE A 270 -10.57 8.41 17.33
N ILE A 271 -9.96 7.28 16.98
CA ILE A 271 -9.37 6.38 17.99
C ILE A 271 -8.20 7.08 18.70
N GLY A 272 -7.33 7.77 17.95
CA GLY A 272 -6.22 8.53 18.52
C GLY A 272 -6.68 9.61 19.49
N SER A 273 -7.70 10.38 19.12
CA SER A 273 -8.24 11.45 19.97
C SER A 273 -8.86 10.92 21.27
N LYS A 274 -9.45 9.73 21.23
CA LYS A 274 -9.98 9.05 22.42
C LYS A 274 -8.91 8.57 23.40
N ASN A 275 -7.67 8.45 22.96
CA ASN A 275 -6.54 7.91 23.74
C ASN A 275 -5.45 8.97 24.00
N ILE A 276 -5.76 10.25 23.90
CA ILE A 276 -4.79 11.35 24.09
C ILE A 276 -4.12 11.27 25.47
N GLU A 277 -4.89 10.98 26.53
CA GLU A 277 -4.35 10.85 27.90
C GLU A 277 -3.34 9.70 27.99
N TYR A 278 -3.68 8.53 27.46
CA TYR A 278 -2.77 7.38 27.41
C TYR A 278 -1.47 7.69 26.64
N PHE A 279 -1.55 8.45 25.56
CA PHE A 279 -0.37 8.86 24.81
C PHE A 279 0.49 9.90 25.54
N SER A 280 -0.12 10.74 26.38
CA SER A 280 0.60 11.77 27.15
C SER A 280 1.42 11.19 28.30
N ASP A 281 1.08 10.00 28.80
CA ASP A 281 1.80 9.31 29.87
C ASP A 281 3.11 8.66 29.42
N SER A 282 3.46 8.76 28.12
CA SER A 282 4.73 8.25 27.62
C SER A 282 5.92 8.97 28.23
N LYS A 283 6.96 8.21 28.63
CA LYS A 283 8.20 8.77 29.17
C LYS A 283 8.91 9.65 28.15
N LYS A 284 9.53 10.75 28.63
CA LYS A 284 10.34 11.62 27.78
C LYS A 284 11.75 11.04 27.59
N ILE A 285 12.33 11.30 26.42
CA ILE A 285 13.71 10.93 26.12
C ILE A 285 14.64 11.85 26.90
N THR A 286 15.48 11.31 27.77
CA THR A 286 16.40 12.07 28.60
C THR A 286 17.82 12.14 28.04
N ASN A 287 18.25 11.14 27.28
CA ASN A 287 19.60 11.06 26.70
C ASN A 287 19.53 11.04 25.16
N TRP A 288 19.78 12.18 24.55
CA TRP A 288 19.78 12.35 23.08
C TRP A 288 21.05 11.81 22.40
N PHE A 289 22.19 11.75 23.10
CA PHE A 289 23.44 11.22 22.60
C PHE A 289 23.64 9.72 22.89
N GLY A 290 22.63 9.07 23.46
CA GLY A 290 22.62 7.65 23.69
C GLY A 290 21.93 6.87 22.58
N LYS A 291 21.92 5.55 22.70
CA LYS A 291 21.28 4.63 21.75
C LYS A 291 19.85 5.05 21.38
N SER A 292 19.06 5.49 22.35
CA SER A 292 17.67 5.93 22.12
C SER A 292 17.60 7.18 21.23
N GLY A 293 18.52 8.13 21.41
CA GLY A 293 18.57 9.35 20.59
C GLY A 293 18.94 9.07 19.14
N PHE A 294 19.89 8.18 18.87
CA PHE A 294 20.24 7.77 17.51
C PHE A 294 19.06 7.08 16.79
N PHE A 295 18.31 6.24 17.48
CA PHE A 295 17.11 5.64 16.91
C PHE A 295 16.01 6.67 16.63
N VAL A 296 15.86 7.70 17.47
CA VAL A 296 14.91 8.79 17.20
C VAL A 296 15.36 9.60 15.99
N LEU A 297 16.64 9.91 15.88
CA LEU A 297 17.17 10.60 14.70
C LEU A 297 16.94 9.77 13.43
N ASN A 298 17.21 8.48 13.47
CA ASN A 298 16.90 7.54 12.37
C ASN A 298 15.40 7.61 11.99
N ASN A 299 14.51 7.59 12.99
CA ASN A 299 13.06 7.71 12.75
C ASN A 299 12.66 9.05 12.11
N ILE A 300 13.25 10.15 12.57
CA ILE A 300 12.99 11.48 12.00
C ILE A 300 13.41 11.51 10.53
N ILE A 301 14.57 10.98 10.21
CA ILE A 301 15.07 10.97 8.82
C ILE A 301 14.20 10.09 7.92
N LEU A 302 13.85 8.88 8.36
CA LEU A 302 12.95 7.98 7.61
C LEU A 302 11.59 8.61 7.36
N PHE A 303 10.99 9.21 8.39
CA PHE A 303 9.71 9.88 8.28
C PHE A 303 9.78 11.12 7.40
N SER A 304 10.82 11.93 7.54
CA SER A 304 11.03 13.12 6.70
C SER A 304 11.23 12.73 5.23
N SER A 305 11.97 11.64 4.97
CA SER A 305 12.11 11.11 3.61
C SER A 305 10.76 10.68 3.04
N ALA A 306 9.95 9.95 3.80
CA ALA A 306 8.59 9.57 3.40
C ALA A 306 7.70 10.79 3.12
N LEU A 307 7.80 11.83 3.95
CA LEU A 307 7.04 13.07 3.79
C LEU A 307 7.47 13.84 2.53
N VAL A 308 8.77 13.98 2.28
CA VAL A 308 9.30 14.63 1.07
C VAL A 308 8.82 13.90 -0.18
N ILE A 309 8.90 12.56 -0.19
CA ILE A 309 8.44 11.75 -1.31
C ILE A 309 6.92 11.91 -1.50
N PHE A 310 6.15 11.89 -0.42
CA PHE A 310 4.70 12.09 -0.46
C PHE A 310 4.34 13.46 -1.05
N ILE A 311 4.96 14.55 -0.56
CA ILE A 311 4.71 15.91 -1.06
C ILE A 311 5.04 16.01 -2.54
N GLY A 312 6.22 15.53 -2.97
CA GLY A 312 6.61 15.56 -4.37
C GLY A 312 5.67 14.76 -5.27
N THR A 313 5.11 13.67 -4.76
CA THR A 313 4.18 12.83 -5.51
C THR A 313 2.79 13.45 -5.66
N ILE A 314 2.27 14.12 -4.63
CA ILE A 314 0.93 14.72 -4.69
C ILE A 314 0.91 16.14 -5.24
N PHE A 315 2.05 16.84 -5.25
CA PHE A 315 2.13 18.23 -5.69
C PHE A 315 1.60 18.46 -7.11
N PRO A 316 1.87 17.60 -8.11
CA PRO A 316 1.28 17.74 -9.44
C PRO A 316 -0.24 17.80 -9.45
N LEU A 317 -0.91 16.98 -8.62
CA LEU A 317 -2.39 16.98 -8.52
C LEU A 317 -2.93 18.30 -7.99
N PHE A 318 -2.32 18.86 -6.96
CA PHE A 318 -2.72 20.16 -6.43
C PHE A 318 -2.48 21.27 -7.43
N TYR A 319 -1.34 21.24 -8.12
CA TYR A 319 -1.01 22.24 -9.11
C TYR A 319 -1.98 22.21 -10.29
N GLU A 320 -2.32 21.03 -10.81
CA GLU A 320 -3.28 20.84 -11.88
C GLU A 320 -4.67 21.33 -11.47
N THR A 321 -5.10 21.00 -10.24
CA THR A 321 -6.42 21.43 -9.73
C THR A 321 -6.55 22.95 -9.61
N ILE A 322 -5.46 23.65 -9.27
CA ILE A 322 -5.49 25.11 -9.04
C ILE A 322 -5.25 25.88 -10.33
N TYR A 323 -4.34 25.42 -11.18
CA TYR A 323 -3.86 26.19 -12.35
C TYR A 323 -4.29 25.61 -13.69
N ASP A 324 -5.01 24.48 -13.69
CA ASP A 324 -5.45 23.75 -14.91
C ASP A 324 -4.26 23.46 -15.87
N ARG A 325 -3.11 23.17 -15.30
CA ARG A 325 -1.87 22.85 -16.03
C ARG A 325 -1.19 21.64 -15.43
N GLN A 326 -0.87 20.68 -16.27
CA GLN A 326 -0.12 19.49 -15.85
C GLN A 326 1.37 19.81 -15.70
N ILE A 327 1.92 19.40 -14.58
CA ILE A 327 3.36 19.44 -14.31
C ILE A 327 3.82 18.08 -13.79
N THR A 328 5.11 17.83 -13.93
CA THR A 328 5.76 16.65 -13.33
C THR A 328 6.90 17.11 -12.43
N ILE A 329 7.04 16.47 -11.28
CA ILE A 329 8.19 16.68 -10.41
C ILE A 329 9.35 15.80 -10.91
N GLY A 330 10.41 16.44 -11.37
CA GLY A 330 11.56 15.74 -11.93
C GLY A 330 12.42 15.04 -10.85
N ARG A 331 13.22 14.09 -11.30
CA ARG A 331 14.14 13.28 -10.46
C ARG A 331 15.02 14.13 -9.54
N ALA A 332 15.49 15.29 -10.03
CA ALA A 332 16.38 16.17 -9.26
C ALA A 332 15.79 16.60 -7.90
N TYR A 333 14.48 16.79 -7.79
CA TYR A 333 13.83 17.12 -6.52
C TYR A 333 14.08 16.03 -5.46
N TYR A 334 13.89 14.79 -5.83
CA TYR A 334 14.04 13.65 -4.90
C TYR A 334 15.52 13.37 -4.62
N ASP A 335 16.39 13.39 -5.64
CA ASP A 335 17.81 13.12 -5.49
C ASP A 335 18.48 14.15 -4.56
N ILE A 336 18.10 15.44 -4.66
CA ILE A 336 18.67 16.52 -3.82
C ILE A 336 18.16 16.45 -2.39
N LEU A 337 16.88 16.10 -2.16
CA LEU A 337 16.30 16.13 -0.82
C LEU A 337 16.44 14.78 -0.11
N VAL A 338 16.11 13.68 -0.78
CA VAL A 338 16.09 12.35 -0.15
C VAL A 338 17.49 11.71 -0.15
N GLY A 339 18.28 11.92 -1.19
CA GLY A 339 19.62 11.35 -1.32
C GLY A 339 20.51 11.61 -0.10
N PRO A 340 20.71 12.87 0.32
CA PRO A 340 21.48 13.18 1.54
C PRO A 340 20.91 12.57 2.81
N MET A 341 19.56 12.52 2.94
CA MET A 341 18.92 11.88 4.09
C MET A 341 19.26 10.39 4.18
N LEU A 342 19.19 9.67 3.06
CA LEU A 342 19.57 8.25 3.00
C LEU A 342 21.05 8.03 3.25
N LEU A 343 21.93 8.93 2.80
CA LEU A 343 23.37 8.86 3.11
C LEU A 343 23.64 9.03 4.61
N VAL A 344 22.94 9.94 5.28
CA VAL A 344 23.05 10.11 6.74
C VAL A 344 22.57 8.86 7.47
N LEU A 345 21.49 8.21 7.00
CA LEU A 345 21.02 6.94 7.56
C LEU A 345 22.07 5.81 7.49
N LEU A 346 22.88 5.77 6.44
CA LEU A 346 23.96 4.80 6.32
C LEU A 346 25.10 5.04 7.33
N GLY A 347 25.25 6.27 7.82
CA GLY A 347 26.24 6.63 8.83
C GLY A 347 25.79 6.50 10.28
N LEU A 348 24.49 6.29 10.51
CA LEU A 348 23.88 6.12 11.84
C LEU A 348 23.83 4.65 12.26
#